data_36aa1f7a9f306031ebd917ea2d5f3442
#
_entry.id   36aa1f7a9f306031ebd917ea2d5f3442
#
_cell.length_a   1.000
_cell.length_b   1.000
_cell.length_c   1.000
_cell.angle_alpha   90.00
_cell.angle_beta   90.00
_cell.angle_gamma   90.00
#
_symmetry.space_group_name_H-M   'P 1'
#
loop_
_entity.id
_entity.type
_entity.pdbx_description
1 polymer ?
#
loop_
_entity_poly.entity_id
_entity_poly.type
_entity_poly.pdbx_seq_one_letter_code
_entity_poly.pdbx_strand_id
1 'polypeptide(L)'
;MMMGSSTPSLDGSSSMGMGDMMAPLMLMMLEKMIQEQVQQSAESPAAAAGSSYTAAVSEPSGRPVSGVITQEFHPGHNGLDFGVVVGTPIKSTMDGKVISAGWNDQGYGNLVIVENGSYRTYYGHLSSIPVSAGDSIKAGSVIGLSGNTGNSTGPHLHYEIRKNNVPIDPTLVTLGANA
;
A
#
# COMPACT_ATOMS: atom_id res chain seq x y z
N MET A 1 88.04 29.97 12.24
CA MET A 1 88.68 29.49 13.48
C MET A 1 87.69 28.71 14.24
N MET A 2 88.02 27.46 14.54
CA MET A 2 87.57 26.55 15.58
C MET A 2 86.05 26.17 15.59
N MET A 3 85.70 24.99 15.15
CA MET A 3 85.70 23.66 15.85
C MET A 3 84.88 23.61 17.10
N GLY A 4 83.89 22.70 17.10
CA GLY A 4 83.17 22.26 18.25
C GLY A 4 82.20 21.13 17.87
N SER A 5 82.76 19.92 17.81
CA SER A 5 82.09 18.68 17.78
C SER A 5 81.26 18.46 19.07
N SER A 6 80.14 17.82 18.99
CA SER A 6 79.79 16.71 19.90
C SER A 6 78.52 15.97 19.46
N THR A 7 78.67 14.72 19.38
CA THR A 7 77.84 13.61 19.02
C THR A 7 76.81 13.25 20.13
N PRO A 8 76.09 12.18 19.97
CA PRO A 8 74.66 12.09 20.13
C PRO A 8 74.23 11.37 21.44
N SER A 9 73.05 11.52 21.83
CA SER A 9 72.43 10.58 22.84
C SER A 9 71.13 10.02 22.27
N LEU A 10 71.23 8.78 21.97
CA LEU A 10 70.12 7.86 21.92
C LEU A 10 69.46 7.75 23.30
N ASP A 11 68.19 8.01 23.41
CA ASP A 11 67.43 7.33 24.40
C ASP A 11 66.05 7.04 23.88
N GLY A 12 65.85 5.76 23.56
CA GLY A 12 64.59 5.21 23.14
C GLY A 12 63.75 4.86 24.34
N SER A 13 62.61 5.37 24.39
CA SER A 13 61.56 4.76 25.16
C SER A 13 60.25 4.90 24.39
N SER A 14 60.01 3.92 23.54
CA SER A 14 58.73 3.71 22.91
C SER A 14 57.76 3.19 23.93
N SER A 15 57.07 4.08 24.60
CA SER A 15 55.86 3.73 25.31
C SER A 15 54.76 3.52 24.25
N MET A 16 54.58 2.29 23.82
CA MET A 16 53.38 1.89 23.11
C MET A 16 52.21 2.02 24.04
N GLY A 17 51.48 3.10 23.95
CA GLY A 17 50.23 3.34 24.65
C GLY A 17 49.19 2.30 24.25
N MET A 18 48.55 1.71 25.27
CA MET A 18 47.48 0.75 25.17
C MET A 18 46.26 1.23 24.32
N GLY A 19 46.29 2.46 23.82
CA GLY A 19 45.27 3.06 22.95
C GLY A 19 45.45 2.76 21.45
N ASP A 20 46.62 2.36 21.01
CA ASP A 20 46.93 2.19 19.59
C ASP A 20 46.51 0.81 19.03
N MET A 21 46.26 -0.16 19.88
CA MET A 21 45.75 -1.48 19.51
C MET A 21 44.21 -1.57 19.51
N MET A 22 43.49 -0.63 20.12
CA MET A 22 42.02 -0.64 20.17
C MET A 22 41.39 -0.05 18.88
N ALA A 23 42.05 0.89 18.23
CA ALA A 23 41.51 1.53 17.05
C ALA A 23 41.32 0.57 15.84
N PRO A 24 42.32 -0.29 15.52
CA PRO A 24 42.13 -1.25 14.41
C PRO A 24 41.08 -2.33 14.71
N LEU A 25 40.95 -2.74 15.96
CA LEU A 25 39.96 -3.75 16.36
C LEU A 25 38.53 -3.21 16.27
N MET A 26 38.34 -1.95 16.67
CA MET A 26 37.04 -1.28 16.61
C MET A 26 36.63 -1.00 15.16
N LEU A 27 37.57 -0.65 14.29
CA LEU A 27 37.34 -0.47 12.87
C LEU A 27 36.97 -1.78 12.18
N MET A 28 37.66 -2.89 12.50
CA MET A 28 37.29 -4.23 11.98
C MET A 28 35.91 -4.70 12.45
N MET A 29 35.50 -4.37 13.70
CA MET A 29 34.16 -4.68 14.18
C MET A 29 33.09 -3.85 13.46
N LEU A 30 33.36 -2.58 13.18
CA LEU A 30 32.46 -1.69 12.46
C LEU A 30 32.29 -2.14 11.01
N GLU A 31 33.39 -2.49 10.34
CA GLU A 31 33.33 -3.04 8.98
C GLU A 31 32.58 -4.36 8.91
N LYS A 32 32.74 -5.22 9.90
CA LYS A 32 32.00 -6.49 9.98
C LYS A 32 30.51 -6.28 10.20
N MET A 33 30.12 -5.33 11.08
CA MET A 33 28.72 -4.96 11.28
C MET A 33 28.08 -4.35 10.00
N ILE A 34 28.82 -3.53 9.27
CA ILE A 34 28.36 -2.95 8.00
C ILE A 34 28.22 -4.05 6.94
N GLN A 35 29.14 -5.02 6.92
CA GLN A 35 29.09 -6.14 5.97
C GLN A 35 27.95 -7.11 6.27
N GLU A 36 27.65 -7.35 7.55
CA GLU A 36 26.47 -8.15 7.96
C GLU A 36 25.15 -7.43 7.63
N GLN A 37 25.09 -6.10 7.77
CA GLN A 37 23.90 -5.32 7.36
C GLN A 37 23.71 -5.28 5.83
N VAL A 38 24.81 -5.19 5.07
CA VAL A 38 24.75 -5.25 3.60
C VAL A 38 24.36 -6.65 3.12
N GLN A 39 24.79 -7.70 3.80
CA GLN A 39 24.42 -9.07 3.47
C GLN A 39 22.98 -9.40 3.82
N GLN A 40 22.44 -8.81 4.89
CA GLN A 40 21.02 -8.94 5.26
C GLN A 40 20.07 -8.16 4.35
N SER A 41 20.55 -7.08 3.72
CA SER A 41 19.80 -6.34 2.71
C SER A 41 19.95 -6.92 1.30
N ALA A 42 20.88 -7.83 1.07
CA ALA A 42 21.08 -8.50 -0.22
C ALA A 42 20.34 -9.86 -0.32
N GLU A 43 19.81 -10.38 0.78
CA GLU A 43 18.90 -11.53 0.80
C GLU A 43 17.43 -11.10 0.80
N SER A 44 17.07 -10.23 -0.15
CA SER A 44 15.74 -10.29 -0.72
C SER A 44 15.74 -11.50 -1.65
N PRO A 45 14.85 -12.46 -1.49
CA PRO A 45 14.70 -13.56 -2.44
C PRO A 45 13.97 -13.06 -3.69
N ALA A 46 14.68 -12.33 -4.52
CA ALA A 46 14.20 -11.91 -5.83
C ALA A 46 15.07 -12.56 -6.91
N ALA A 47 15.17 -13.87 -6.91
CA ALA A 47 15.56 -14.67 -8.07
C ALA A 47 15.41 -16.14 -7.74
N ALA A 48 14.19 -16.60 -7.60
CA ALA A 48 13.88 -18.02 -7.73
C ALA A 48 12.70 -18.15 -8.68
N ALA A 49 13.07 -18.60 -9.87
CA ALA A 49 12.29 -19.39 -10.78
C ALA A 49 10.87 -18.89 -11.09
N GLY A 50 10.62 -18.66 -12.37
CA GLY A 50 9.31 -18.67 -13.01
C GLY A 50 8.33 -19.67 -12.40
N SER A 51 7.72 -19.26 -11.31
CA SER A 51 6.41 -19.65 -10.94
C SER A 51 5.52 -18.57 -11.51
N SER A 52 4.82 -18.88 -12.58
CA SER A 52 3.64 -18.15 -12.98
C SER A 52 2.67 -18.18 -11.80
N TYR A 53 2.86 -17.26 -10.86
CA TYR A 53 1.76 -16.82 -10.04
C TYR A 53 0.80 -16.16 -11.03
N THR A 54 -0.11 -16.93 -11.56
CA THR A 54 -1.41 -16.38 -11.88
C THR A 54 -1.87 -15.82 -10.55
N ALA A 55 -1.71 -14.49 -10.37
CA ALA A 55 -2.28 -13.79 -9.23
C ALA A 55 -3.73 -14.27 -9.19
N ALA A 56 -4.10 -15.02 -8.15
CA ALA A 56 -5.44 -15.55 -8.04
C ALA A 56 -6.37 -14.36 -8.15
N VAL A 57 -7.24 -14.37 -9.17
CA VAL A 57 -8.20 -13.29 -9.37
C VAL A 57 -9.05 -13.27 -8.13
N SER A 58 -8.91 -12.20 -7.33
CA SER A 58 -9.72 -12.02 -6.14
C SER A 58 -11.07 -11.49 -6.60
N GLU A 59 -12.10 -12.32 -6.47
CA GLU A 59 -13.47 -11.88 -6.72
C GLU A 59 -13.93 -10.98 -5.57
N PRO A 60 -14.76 -9.96 -5.87
CA PRO A 60 -15.37 -9.15 -4.83
C PRO A 60 -16.20 -10.01 -3.88
N SER A 61 -16.09 -9.78 -2.57
CA SER A 61 -16.84 -10.50 -1.56
C SER A 61 -17.21 -9.61 -0.37
N GLY A 62 -18.32 -9.91 0.28
CA GLY A 62 -18.83 -9.15 1.42
C GLY A 62 -19.33 -7.75 1.04
N ARG A 63 -19.66 -6.96 2.05
CA ARG A 63 -20.23 -5.61 1.89
C ARG A 63 -19.14 -4.54 2.11
N PRO A 64 -19.12 -3.46 1.29
CA PRO A 64 -18.16 -2.38 1.46
C PRO A 64 -18.42 -1.54 2.72
N VAL A 65 -19.64 -1.57 3.22
CA VAL A 65 -20.08 -0.83 4.39
C VAL A 65 -21.33 -1.48 5.04
N SER A 66 -21.49 -1.30 6.34
CA SER A 66 -22.74 -1.65 7.04
C SER A 66 -23.74 -0.51 6.87
N GLY A 67 -24.72 -0.70 6.01
CA GLY A 67 -25.79 0.29 5.71
C GLY A 67 -27.02 -0.40 5.16
N VAL A 68 -28.15 0.32 5.15
CA VAL A 68 -29.38 -0.14 4.50
C VAL A 68 -29.23 0.06 3.00
N ILE A 69 -29.62 -0.92 2.18
CA ILE A 69 -29.69 -0.73 0.73
C ILE A 69 -30.87 0.21 0.45
N THR A 70 -30.58 1.36 -0.12
CA THR A 70 -31.55 2.40 -0.47
C THR A 70 -31.95 2.36 -1.94
N GLN A 71 -31.08 1.79 -2.78
CA GLN A 71 -31.38 1.53 -4.19
C GLN A 71 -30.67 0.25 -4.65
N GLU A 72 -31.40 -0.60 -5.34
CA GLU A 72 -30.90 -1.87 -5.88
C GLU A 72 -30.38 -1.70 -7.31
N PHE A 73 -29.68 -2.72 -7.81
CA PHE A 73 -29.25 -2.83 -9.19
C PHE A 73 -30.48 -3.04 -10.12
N HIS A 74 -30.60 -2.21 -11.17
CA HIS A 74 -31.67 -2.32 -12.17
C HIS A 74 -31.28 -1.58 -13.48
N PRO A 75 -32.02 -1.73 -14.58
CA PRO A 75 -31.81 -0.94 -15.80
C PRO A 75 -31.84 0.57 -15.49
N GLY A 76 -30.70 1.24 -15.70
CA GLY A 76 -30.51 2.65 -15.35
C GLY A 76 -29.78 2.90 -14.02
N HIS A 77 -29.53 1.86 -13.21
CA HIS A 77 -28.71 1.94 -12.01
C HIS A 77 -27.73 0.76 -11.90
N ASN A 78 -26.46 1.03 -12.16
CA ASN A 78 -25.43 0.01 -12.37
C ASN A 78 -24.84 -0.58 -11.06
N GLY A 79 -25.39 -0.29 -9.89
CA GLY A 79 -24.84 -0.67 -8.61
C GLY A 79 -25.86 -0.83 -7.50
N LEU A 80 -25.37 -0.82 -6.27
CA LEU A 80 -26.16 -0.76 -5.03
C LEU A 80 -25.85 0.56 -4.34
N ASP A 81 -26.88 1.22 -3.83
CA ASP A 81 -26.72 2.37 -2.95
C ASP A 81 -26.92 1.95 -1.49
N PHE A 82 -25.94 2.27 -0.66
CA PHE A 82 -25.98 2.05 0.78
C PHE A 82 -26.20 3.38 1.49
N GLY A 83 -27.36 3.57 2.11
CA GLY A 83 -27.65 4.72 2.97
C GLY A 83 -26.76 4.68 4.21
N VAL A 84 -25.85 5.63 4.31
CA VAL A 84 -24.88 5.78 5.42
C VAL A 84 -24.59 7.25 5.68
N VAL A 85 -24.27 7.57 6.94
CA VAL A 85 -23.87 8.95 7.30
C VAL A 85 -22.55 9.32 6.67
N VAL A 86 -22.37 10.61 6.34
CA VAL A 86 -21.10 11.13 5.80
C VAL A 86 -19.96 10.82 6.77
N GLY A 87 -18.82 10.40 6.23
CA GLY A 87 -17.64 10.08 7.03
C GLY A 87 -17.56 8.62 7.50
N THR A 88 -18.53 7.76 7.13
CA THR A 88 -18.45 6.32 7.43
C THR A 88 -17.32 5.67 6.62
N PRO A 89 -16.43 4.88 7.25
CA PRO A 89 -15.35 4.19 6.54
C PRO A 89 -15.89 3.19 5.50
N ILE A 90 -15.39 3.31 4.27
CA ILE A 90 -15.70 2.42 3.15
C ILE A 90 -14.52 1.47 2.93
N LYS A 91 -14.80 0.18 2.85
CA LYS A 91 -13.79 -0.88 2.71
C LYS A 91 -13.81 -1.48 1.32
N SER A 92 -12.62 -1.82 0.82
CA SER A 92 -12.52 -2.61 -0.40
C SER A 92 -13.11 -4.00 -0.20
N THR A 93 -13.88 -4.47 -1.16
CA THR A 93 -14.51 -5.81 -1.16
C THR A 93 -13.64 -6.88 -1.80
N MET A 94 -12.49 -6.50 -2.37
CA MET A 94 -11.53 -7.43 -2.97
C MET A 94 -10.09 -6.94 -2.80
N ASP A 95 -9.14 -7.84 -2.96
CA ASP A 95 -7.74 -7.49 -3.20
C ASP A 95 -7.63 -6.87 -4.59
N GLY A 96 -6.70 -5.95 -4.79
CA GLY A 96 -6.48 -5.37 -6.11
C GLY A 96 -5.60 -4.15 -6.12
N LYS A 97 -5.58 -3.48 -7.26
CA LYS A 97 -4.87 -2.23 -7.48
C LYS A 97 -5.85 -1.09 -7.69
N VAL A 98 -5.62 0.03 -7.04
CA VAL A 98 -6.38 1.27 -7.31
C VAL A 98 -6.01 1.76 -8.71
N ILE A 99 -6.98 1.80 -9.61
CA ILE A 99 -6.79 2.32 -10.98
C ILE A 99 -7.31 3.75 -11.14
N SER A 100 -8.15 4.21 -10.21
CA SER A 100 -8.65 5.58 -10.16
C SER A 100 -8.94 5.98 -8.71
N ALA A 101 -8.55 7.19 -8.32
CA ALA A 101 -8.83 7.78 -7.02
C ALA A 101 -8.92 9.30 -7.18
N GLY A 102 -10.11 9.88 -7.04
CA GLY A 102 -10.34 11.31 -7.15
C GLY A 102 -11.69 11.68 -7.75
N TRP A 103 -11.81 12.93 -8.20
CA TRP A 103 -13.04 13.45 -8.79
C TRP A 103 -13.34 12.83 -10.15
N ASN A 104 -14.62 12.49 -10.37
CA ASN A 104 -15.15 11.96 -11.62
C ASN A 104 -16.38 12.77 -12.06
N ASP A 105 -16.34 13.30 -13.29
CA ASP A 105 -17.38 14.17 -13.84
C ASP A 105 -18.61 13.41 -14.41
N GLN A 106 -18.58 12.07 -14.39
CA GLN A 106 -19.68 11.23 -14.89
C GLN A 106 -20.78 11.00 -13.85
N GLY A 107 -20.81 11.82 -12.80
CA GLY A 107 -21.83 11.76 -11.75
C GLY A 107 -21.36 11.12 -10.44
N TYR A 108 -20.29 10.34 -10.44
CA TYR A 108 -19.80 9.67 -9.23
C TYR A 108 -19.24 10.61 -8.15
N GLY A 109 -18.87 11.85 -8.51
CA GLY A 109 -18.18 12.75 -7.60
C GLY A 109 -16.79 12.19 -7.26
N ASN A 110 -16.44 12.14 -5.99
CA ASN A 110 -15.22 11.47 -5.55
C ASN A 110 -15.38 9.95 -5.67
N LEU A 111 -14.52 9.34 -6.47
CA LEU A 111 -14.60 7.93 -6.87
C LEU A 111 -13.28 7.22 -6.62
N VAL A 112 -13.36 6.01 -6.08
CA VAL A 112 -12.26 5.03 -6.09
C VAL A 112 -12.67 3.85 -6.94
N ILE A 113 -11.75 3.36 -7.79
CA ILE A 113 -11.90 2.13 -8.57
C ILE A 113 -10.74 1.21 -8.22
N VAL A 114 -11.07 0.00 -7.77
CA VAL A 114 -10.11 -1.09 -7.54
C VAL A 114 -10.28 -2.12 -8.64
N GLU A 115 -9.16 -2.63 -9.18
CA GLU A 115 -9.14 -3.65 -10.24
C GLU A 115 -8.37 -4.88 -9.80
N ASN A 116 -8.90 -6.05 -10.13
CA ASN A 116 -8.20 -7.33 -10.03
C ASN A 116 -8.65 -8.26 -11.17
N GLY A 117 -7.75 -8.52 -12.12
CA GLY A 117 -8.04 -9.33 -13.29
C GLY A 117 -9.22 -8.79 -14.10
N SER A 118 -10.29 -9.57 -14.19
CA SER A 118 -11.51 -9.19 -14.91
C SER A 118 -12.49 -8.34 -14.10
N TYR A 119 -12.27 -8.20 -12.78
CA TYR A 119 -13.17 -7.48 -11.88
C TYR A 119 -12.71 -6.05 -11.63
N ARG A 120 -13.69 -5.14 -11.57
CA ARG A 120 -13.54 -3.77 -11.08
C ARG A 120 -14.64 -3.49 -10.08
N THR A 121 -14.28 -2.85 -8.96
CA THR A 121 -15.23 -2.34 -7.97
C THR A 121 -15.15 -0.83 -7.91
N TYR A 122 -16.30 -0.18 -7.90
CA TYR A 122 -16.47 1.28 -7.91
C TYR A 122 -17.08 1.71 -6.60
N TYR A 123 -16.54 2.78 -6.02
CA TYR A 123 -16.99 3.36 -4.75
C TYR A 123 -17.17 4.85 -4.95
N GLY A 124 -18.42 5.28 -5.19
CA GLY A 124 -18.78 6.64 -5.55
C GLY A 124 -19.29 7.49 -4.38
N HIS A 125 -19.45 8.79 -4.66
CA HIS A 125 -19.98 9.82 -3.76
C HIS A 125 -19.19 10.03 -2.48
N LEU A 126 -17.89 9.67 -2.45
CA LEU A 126 -17.03 9.75 -1.29
C LEU A 126 -16.80 11.20 -0.83
N SER A 127 -16.64 11.40 0.48
CA SER A 127 -16.23 12.70 1.05
C SER A 127 -14.71 12.84 1.09
N SER A 128 -13.99 11.74 1.25
CA SER A 128 -12.53 11.71 1.37
C SER A 128 -11.96 10.42 0.80
N ILE A 129 -10.78 10.49 0.18
CA ILE A 129 -10.06 9.38 -0.42
C ILE A 129 -8.63 9.37 0.12
N PRO A 130 -8.27 8.43 1.02
CA PRO A 130 -6.92 8.32 1.59
C PRO A 130 -5.94 7.53 0.71
N VAL A 131 -6.40 6.95 -0.41
CA VAL A 131 -5.60 6.13 -1.31
C VAL A 131 -5.32 6.85 -2.63
N SER A 132 -4.31 6.39 -3.37
CA SER A 132 -3.90 6.95 -4.67
C SER A 132 -3.95 5.89 -5.77
N ALA A 133 -4.13 6.35 -7.00
CA ALA A 133 -4.00 5.46 -8.17
C ALA A 133 -2.59 4.83 -8.19
N GLY A 134 -2.54 3.52 -8.35
CA GLY A 134 -1.33 2.72 -8.27
C GLY A 134 -1.17 1.93 -6.97
N ASP A 135 -1.88 2.28 -5.90
CA ASP A 135 -1.80 1.59 -4.63
C ASP A 135 -2.32 0.15 -4.72
N SER A 136 -1.65 -0.76 -4.00
CA SER A 136 -2.11 -2.14 -3.82
C SER A 136 -2.99 -2.23 -2.59
N ILE A 137 -4.20 -2.74 -2.74
CA ILE A 137 -5.23 -2.80 -1.69
C ILE A 137 -5.54 -4.25 -1.36
N LYS A 138 -5.76 -4.51 -0.08
CA LYS A 138 -6.33 -5.78 0.42
C LYS A 138 -7.82 -5.62 0.70
N ALA A 139 -8.59 -6.69 0.50
CA ALA A 139 -9.97 -6.76 0.94
C ALA A 139 -10.09 -6.36 2.43
N GLY A 140 -11.08 -5.54 2.75
CA GLY A 140 -11.26 -5.00 4.11
C GLY A 140 -10.47 -3.72 4.42
N SER A 141 -9.51 -3.30 3.59
CA SER A 141 -8.81 -2.02 3.77
C SER A 141 -9.75 -0.85 3.55
N VAL A 142 -9.63 0.19 4.37
CA VAL A 142 -10.37 1.44 4.20
C VAL A 142 -9.79 2.20 3.00
N ILE A 143 -10.63 2.50 2.02
CA ILE A 143 -10.27 3.17 0.76
C ILE A 143 -10.92 4.53 0.58
N GLY A 144 -11.85 4.88 1.45
CA GLY A 144 -12.55 6.17 1.44
C GLY A 144 -13.46 6.35 2.64
N LEU A 145 -14.02 7.54 2.73
CA LEU A 145 -15.11 7.86 3.65
C LEU A 145 -16.36 8.18 2.82
N SER A 146 -17.51 7.67 3.25
CA SER A 146 -18.80 7.98 2.59
C SER A 146 -19.09 9.47 2.56
N GLY A 147 -19.84 9.91 1.59
CA GLY A 147 -20.14 11.32 1.40
C GLY A 147 -21.49 11.58 0.72
N ASN A 148 -21.53 12.67 -0.02
CA ASN A 148 -22.68 13.13 -0.81
C ASN A 148 -22.18 13.96 -1.99
N THR A 149 -21.06 13.57 -2.62
CA THR A 149 -20.43 14.29 -3.72
C THR A 149 -20.96 13.82 -5.09
N GLY A 150 -20.80 14.67 -6.12
CA GLY A 150 -21.28 14.37 -7.47
C GLY A 150 -22.80 14.46 -7.62
N ASN A 151 -23.38 13.61 -8.46
CA ASN A 151 -24.84 13.55 -8.68
C ASN A 151 -25.51 12.66 -7.63
N SER A 152 -25.71 13.21 -6.44
CA SER A 152 -26.26 12.50 -5.29
C SER A 152 -27.36 13.32 -4.64
N THR A 153 -28.46 12.67 -4.25
CA THR A 153 -29.63 13.31 -3.62
C THR A 153 -29.56 13.30 -2.10
N GLY A 154 -28.61 12.58 -1.51
CA GLY A 154 -28.43 12.47 -0.06
C GLY A 154 -27.24 11.59 0.30
N PRO A 155 -26.79 11.57 1.56
CA PRO A 155 -25.64 10.80 1.99
C PRO A 155 -25.81 9.29 1.72
N HIS A 156 -24.97 8.71 0.86
CA HIS A 156 -24.93 7.29 0.57
C HIS A 156 -23.58 6.90 -0.05
N LEU A 157 -23.32 5.60 -0.12
CA LEU A 157 -22.27 5.01 -0.95
C LEU A 157 -22.94 4.40 -2.18
N HIS A 158 -22.52 4.82 -3.37
CA HIS A 158 -22.79 4.10 -4.61
C HIS A 158 -21.71 3.06 -4.85
N TYR A 159 -22.08 1.78 -4.97
CA TYR A 159 -21.17 0.64 -5.12
C TYR A 159 -21.51 -0.20 -6.35
N GLU A 160 -20.53 -0.35 -7.26
CA GLU A 160 -20.68 -1.20 -8.44
C GLU A 160 -19.65 -2.33 -8.44
N ILE A 161 -20.04 -3.44 -9.06
CA ILE A 161 -19.13 -4.49 -9.52
C ILE A 161 -19.25 -4.58 -11.03
N ARG A 162 -18.10 -4.60 -11.71
CA ARG A 162 -18.02 -4.86 -13.14
C ARG A 162 -17.13 -6.05 -13.41
N LYS A 163 -17.60 -6.95 -14.27
CA LYS A 163 -16.80 -8.07 -14.80
C LYS A 163 -16.58 -7.85 -16.30
N ASN A 164 -15.32 -7.86 -16.72
CA ASN A 164 -14.95 -7.49 -18.11
C ASN A 164 -15.56 -6.12 -18.53
N ASN A 165 -15.57 -5.16 -17.62
CA ASN A 165 -16.14 -3.81 -17.79
C ASN A 165 -17.68 -3.75 -17.92
N VAL A 166 -18.38 -4.87 -17.77
CA VAL A 166 -19.85 -4.94 -17.79
C VAL A 166 -20.36 -4.91 -16.36
N PRO A 167 -21.26 -3.98 -15.98
CA PRO A 167 -21.89 -3.97 -14.65
C PRO A 167 -22.65 -5.28 -14.39
N ILE A 168 -22.49 -5.82 -13.20
CA ILE A 168 -23.21 -6.99 -12.70
C ILE A 168 -23.85 -6.65 -11.38
N ASP A 169 -24.96 -7.30 -11.06
CA ASP A 169 -25.64 -7.11 -9.79
C ASP A 169 -24.74 -7.49 -8.61
N PRO A 170 -24.34 -6.51 -7.76
CA PRO A 170 -23.44 -6.79 -6.65
C PRO A 170 -24.05 -7.77 -5.61
N THR A 171 -25.35 -7.90 -5.51
CA THR A 171 -26.00 -8.84 -4.57
C THR A 171 -25.65 -10.29 -4.86
N LEU A 172 -25.48 -10.63 -6.15
CA LEU A 172 -25.16 -11.99 -6.59
C LEU A 172 -23.74 -12.41 -6.21
N VAL A 173 -22.83 -11.44 -6.03
CA VAL A 173 -21.42 -11.67 -5.79
C VAL A 173 -21.06 -11.42 -4.32
N THR A 174 -21.54 -10.33 -3.73
CA THR A 174 -21.15 -9.91 -2.38
C THR A 174 -22.03 -10.49 -1.27
N LEU A 175 -23.28 -10.80 -1.57
CA LEU A 175 -24.25 -11.32 -0.58
C LEU A 175 -24.48 -12.83 -0.75
N GLY A 176 -24.17 -13.43 -1.90
CA GLY A 176 -24.36 -14.84 -2.19
C GLY A 176 -23.30 -15.80 -1.65
N ALA A 177 -22.20 -15.30 -1.07
CA ALA A 177 -21.11 -16.15 -0.59
C ALA A 177 -21.34 -16.77 0.81
N ASN A 178 -22.48 -16.53 1.44
CA ASN A 178 -22.86 -17.03 2.77
C ASN A 178 -24.32 -17.56 2.82
N ALA A 179 -24.73 -18.31 1.82
CA ALA A 179 -25.97 -19.10 1.89
C ALA A 179 -25.66 -20.59 1.98
#